data_bc60587fb3d57909fee30c03853eb1a0
#
_entry.id   bc60587fb3d57909fee30c03853eb1a0
#
_cell.length_a   1.000
_cell.length_b   1.000
_cell.length_c   1.000
_cell.angle_alpha   90.00
_cell.angle_beta   90.00
_cell.angle_gamma   90.00
#
_symmetry.space_group_name_H-M   'P 1'
#
loop_
_entity.id
_entity.type
_entity.pdbx_description
1 polymer ?
#
loop_
_entity_poly.entity_id
_entity_poly.type
_entity_poly.pdbx_seq_one_letter_code
_entity_poly.pdbx_strand_id
1 'polypeptide(L)'
;MIELNRLGLGTMGMNIHSNRDTSIRTIHAALDAGITLFNTGEFYQASESEMLVGQALKGVDRDSYFLSVKFGVLPSPEGGIYGLDVKPHNVKGHLTYSLRRLGLDYIDLYQPARQDTTVPVEDLVGAIADQVKAGYVKHTGLSMVDAETLRRACKVHPIHTVEMSYSLIDRSIEKELLAAAKELGVKVLAFGTVGHGLLTDRALSMPANPNARGLLSPENREANLAKIRDVKKIADEKGATLSQLALAWSLAKYDHVQSLVGTTSPEHLQESIDALKLTLTDEDIRAIEAAIPESKVRGRGMRNFVFTDGKMALAQ
;
A
#
# COMPACT_ATOMS: atom_id res chain seq x y z
N MET A 1 -4.60 -9.82 -20.63
CA MET A 1 -4.65 -8.90 -19.44
C MET A 1 -4.09 -9.71 -18.29
N ILE A 2 -3.03 -9.23 -17.63
CA ILE A 2 -2.44 -9.93 -16.47
C ILE A 2 -3.47 -9.88 -15.34
N GLU A 3 -3.84 -11.03 -14.79
CA GLU A 3 -4.71 -11.10 -13.63
C GLU A 3 -3.91 -10.70 -12.39
N LEU A 4 -4.40 -9.70 -11.65
CA LEU A 4 -3.76 -9.29 -10.41
C LEU A 4 -3.94 -10.38 -9.35
N ASN A 5 -2.83 -10.90 -8.84
CA ASN A 5 -2.85 -11.84 -7.72
C ASN A 5 -3.41 -11.17 -6.45
N ARG A 6 -3.85 -11.99 -5.47
CA ARG A 6 -4.34 -11.48 -4.20
C ARG A 6 -3.25 -10.78 -3.38
N LEU A 7 -1.96 -11.04 -3.67
CA LEU A 7 -0.82 -10.35 -3.10
C LEU A 7 -0.08 -9.53 -4.15
N GLY A 8 0.42 -8.36 -3.73
CA GLY A 8 1.40 -7.58 -4.45
C GLY A 8 2.61 -7.27 -3.58
N LEU A 9 3.78 -7.07 -4.18
CA LEU A 9 4.99 -6.68 -3.48
C LEU A 9 5.15 -5.16 -3.48
N GLY A 10 5.12 -4.55 -2.27
CA GLY A 10 5.44 -3.15 -2.04
C GLY A 10 6.95 -2.95 -1.86
N THR A 11 7.51 -1.95 -2.54
CA THR A 11 8.97 -1.72 -2.60
C THR A 11 9.47 -0.54 -1.77
N MET A 12 8.64 0.03 -0.88
CA MET A 12 8.97 1.25 -0.14
C MET A 12 10.27 1.19 0.66
N GLY A 13 10.64 0.01 1.20
CA GLY A 13 11.88 -0.19 1.95
C GLY A 13 13.11 -0.58 1.11
N MET A 14 12.94 -0.73 -0.20
CA MET A 14 14.01 -1.16 -1.10
C MET A 14 14.90 0.02 -1.48
N ASN A 15 16.23 -0.17 -1.31
CA ASN A 15 17.22 0.89 -1.44
C ASN A 15 18.48 0.36 -2.15
N ILE A 16 19.01 1.13 -3.09
CA ILE A 16 20.19 0.74 -3.89
C ILE A 16 21.44 0.60 -3.03
N HIS A 17 21.58 1.40 -1.96
CA HIS A 17 22.81 1.47 -1.18
C HIS A 17 22.81 0.50 0.00
N SER A 18 21.67 0.29 0.67
CA SER A 18 21.64 -0.45 1.94
C SER A 18 21.20 -1.91 1.82
N ASN A 19 20.34 -2.24 0.85
CA ASN A 19 19.77 -3.59 0.73
C ASN A 19 19.56 -4.07 -0.72
N ARG A 20 20.32 -3.53 -1.66
CA ARG A 20 20.16 -3.76 -3.10
C ARG A 20 20.01 -5.23 -3.47
N ASP A 21 21.00 -6.04 -3.12
CA ASP A 21 21.05 -7.43 -3.57
C ASP A 21 19.95 -8.29 -2.93
N THR A 22 19.61 -8.02 -1.67
CA THR A 22 18.51 -8.70 -1.00
C THR A 22 17.17 -8.29 -1.61
N SER A 23 16.98 -7.01 -1.93
CA SER A 23 15.77 -6.51 -2.58
C SER A 23 15.58 -7.08 -3.98
N ILE A 24 16.65 -7.18 -4.78
CA ILE A 24 16.59 -7.83 -6.11
C ILE A 24 16.19 -9.29 -5.98
N ARG A 25 16.81 -10.05 -5.05
CA ARG A 25 16.41 -11.44 -4.78
C ARG A 25 14.95 -11.54 -4.34
N THR A 26 14.46 -10.59 -3.53
CA THR A 26 13.06 -10.57 -3.09
C THR A 26 12.10 -10.34 -4.25
N ILE A 27 12.43 -9.44 -5.19
CA ILE A 27 11.62 -9.20 -6.40
C ILE A 27 11.60 -10.46 -7.27
N HIS A 28 12.75 -11.12 -7.49
CA HIS A 28 12.82 -12.35 -8.26
C HIS A 28 12.06 -13.50 -7.57
N ALA A 29 12.20 -13.66 -6.25
CA ALA A 29 11.44 -14.64 -5.48
C ALA A 29 9.92 -14.40 -5.57
N ALA A 30 9.48 -13.14 -5.66
CA ALA A 30 8.08 -12.80 -5.87
C ALA A 30 7.59 -13.27 -7.25
N LEU A 31 8.38 -13.01 -8.31
CA LEU A 31 8.07 -13.49 -9.67
C LEU A 31 8.00 -15.02 -9.73
N ASP A 32 8.98 -15.69 -9.15
CA ASP A 32 9.06 -17.17 -9.12
C ASP A 32 7.87 -17.79 -8.37
N ALA A 33 7.36 -17.09 -7.35
CA ALA A 33 6.17 -17.48 -6.60
C ALA A 33 4.85 -17.16 -7.33
N GLY A 34 4.90 -16.47 -8.47
CA GLY A 34 3.73 -16.04 -9.22
C GLY A 34 3.09 -14.73 -8.74
N ILE A 35 3.76 -13.95 -7.90
CA ILE A 35 3.35 -12.58 -7.58
C ILE A 35 3.75 -11.69 -8.73
N THR A 36 2.76 -11.15 -9.44
CA THR A 36 2.98 -10.31 -10.62
C THR A 36 2.79 -8.83 -10.36
N LEU A 37 2.11 -8.44 -9.27
CA LEU A 37 1.89 -7.05 -8.92
C LEU A 37 3.07 -6.49 -8.11
N PHE A 38 3.77 -5.49 -8.65
CA PHE A 38 4.78 -4.69 -7.97
C PHE A 38 4.27 -3.27 -7.77
N ASN A 39 4.46 -2.73 -6.56
CA ASN A 39 3.98 -1.41 -6.20
C ASN A 39 5.15 -0.56 -5.69
N THR A 40 5.44 0.53 -6.40
CA THR A 40 6.50 1.48 -6.07
C THR A 40 5.97 2.92 -6.03
N GLY A 41 6.86 3.86 -5.81
CA GLY A 41 6.54 5.29 -5.84
C GLY A 41 7.82 6.11 -6.12
N GLU A 42 7.69 7.16 -6.90
CA GLU A 42 8.83 8.01 -7.29
C GLU A 42 9.58 8.61 -6.10
N PHE A 43 8.87 8.80 -4.98
CA PHE A 43 9.43 9.37 -3.75
C PHE A 43 10.04 8.32 -2.80
N TYR A 44 9.89 7.03 -3.08
CA TYR A 44 10.43 5.98 -2.22
C TYR A 44 11.95 6.01 -2.25
N GLN A 45 12.55 6.22 -1.04
CA GLN A 45 14.00 6.40 -0.91
C GLN A 45 14.55 7.47 -1.88
N ALA A 46 13.83 8.58 -2.03
CA ALA A 46 14.17 9.66 -2.98
C ALA A 46 14.43 9.14 -4.41
N SER A 47 13.56 8.27 -4.91
CA SER A 47 13.58 7.61 -6.23
C SER A 47 14.48 6.37 -6.36
N GLU A 48 15.26 6.02 -5.35
CA GLU A 48 16.14 4.82 -5.42
C GLU A 48 15.36 3.52 -5.58
N SER A 49 14.15 3.44 -5.00
CA SER A 49 13.30 2.27 -5.15
C SER A 49 12.90 2.02 -6.61
N GLU A 50 12.55 3.06 -7.38
CA GLU A 50 12.24 2.89 -8.80
C GLU A 50 13.48 2.42 -9.60
N MET A 51 14.65 2.99 -9.33
CA MET A 51 15.90 2.58 -9.99
C MET A 51 16.24 1.11 -9.69
N LEU A 52 16.01 0.66 -8.45
CA LEU A 52 16.23 -0.73 -8.04
C LEU A 52 15.23 -1.67 -8.71
N VAL A 53 13.95 -1.30 -8.74
CA VAL A 53 12.89 -2.06 -9.42
C VAL A 53 13.21 -2.20 -10.90
N GLY A 54 13.64 -1.10 -11.57
CA GLY A 54 14.07 -1.12 -12.96
C GLY A 54 15.26 -2.07 -13.21
N GLN A 55 16.24 -2.11 -12.27
CA GLN A 55 17.35 -3.05 -12.35
C GLN A 55 16.90 -4.51 -12.17
N ALA A 56 16.04 -4.78 -11.20
CA ALA A 56 15.55 -6.12 -10.90
C ALA A 56 14.68 -6.71 -12.02
N LEU A 57 13.90 -5.87 -12.70
CA LEU A 57 13.00 -6.27 -13.79
C LEU A 57 13.66 -6.21 -15.17
N LYS A 58 14.93 -5.81 -15.26
CA LYS A 58 15.65 -5.76 -16.53
C LYS A 58 15.80 -7.16 -17.13
N GLY A 59 15.26 -7.34 -18.34
CA GLY A 59 15.27 -8.62 -19.04
C GLY A 59 14.15 -9.59 -18.64
N VAL A 60 13.31 -9.23 -17.67
CA VAL A 60 12.07 -9.94 -17.38
C VAL A 60 11.04 -9.58 -18.46
N ASP A 61 10.28 -10.57 -18.92
CA ASP A 61 9.20 -10.34 -19.89
C ASP A 61 8.25 -9.27 -19.37
N ARG A 62 8.09 -8.18 -20.13
CA ARG A 62 7.28 -7.02 -19.72
C ARG A 62 5.81 -7.37 -19.49
N ASP A 63 5.29 -8.36 -20.19
CA ASP A 63 3.90 -8.79 -20.06
C ASP A 63 3.69 -9.78 -18.89
N SER A 64 4.76 -10.22 -18.22
CA SER A 64 4.68 -11.13 -17.08
C SER A 64 4.44 -10.47 -15.74
N TYR A 65 4.50 -9.13 -15.66
CA TYR A 65 4.28 -8.37 -14.42
C TYR A 65 3.43 -7.13 -14.64
N PHE A 66 2.82 -6.67 -13.55
CA PHE A 66 2.00 -5.48 -13.48
C PHE A 66 2.66 -4.48 -12.51
N LEU A 67 3.08 -3.32 -13.01
CA LEU A 67 3.76 -2.31 -12.22
C LEU A 67 2.85 -1.14 -11.89
N SER A 68 2.63 -0.92 -10.60
CA SER A 68 1.93 0.23 -10.04
C SER A 68 2.94 1.26 -9.54
N VAL A 69 2.81 2.51 -9.98
CA VAL A 69 3.69 3.62 -9.59
C VAL A 69 2.87 4.76 -9.00
N LYS A 70 3.29 5.22 -7.81
CA LYS A 70 2.75 6.43 -7.16
C LYS A 70 3.64 7.63 -7.42
N PHE A 71 3.01 8.80 -7.62
CA PHE A 71 3.71 10.07 -7.85
C PHE A 71 3.21 11.20 -6.97
N GLY A 72 3.93 12.29 -6.98
CA GLY A 72 3.52 13.60 -6.49
C GLY A 72 4.06 13.97 -5.11
N VAL A 73 4.44 13.00 -4.28
CA VAL A 73 5.06 13.32 -2.97
C VAL A 73 6.47 13.84 -3.16
N LEU A 74 6.78 14.95 -2.50
CA LEU A 74 8.07 15.64 -2.58
C LEU A 74 8.93 15.29 -1.36
N PRO A 75 9.99 14.46 -1.54
CA PRO A 75 10.92 14.12 -0.46
C PRO A 75 11.91 15.26 -0.20
N SER A 76 12.32 15.44 1.07
CA SER A 76 13.35 16.41 1.44
C SER A 76 14.74 15.77 1.51
N PRO A 77 15.84 16.57 1.30
CA PRO A 77 17.20 16.06 1.42
C PRO A 77 17.55 15.51 2.81
N GLU A 78 16.91 16.02 3.85
CA GLU A 78 17.10 15.60 5.25
C GLU A 78 16.33 14.31 5.58
N GLY A 79 15.61 13.76 4.60
CA GLY A 79 14.64 12.68 4.79
C GLY A 79 13.27 13.20 5.20
N GLY A 80 12.22 12.46 4.87
CA GLY A 80 10.85 12.87 5.12
C GLY A 80 10.17 13.47 3.90
N ILE A 81 9.03 14.10 4.12
CA ILE A 81 8.17 14.67 3.08
C ILE A 81 7.95 16.15 3.41
N TYR A 82 8.20 17.03 2.44
CA TYR A 82 7.95 18.46 2.61
C TYR A 82 6.73 18.97 1.84
N GLY A 83 6.21 18.21 0.87
CA GLY A 83 5.09 18.66 0.06
C GLY A 83 4.50 17.61 -0.86
N LEU A 84 3.55 18.05 -1.68
CA LEU A 84 2.88 17.27 -2.71
C LEU A 84 2.73 18.12 -3.98
N ASP A 85 3.05 17.55 -5.13
CA ASP A 85 2.77 18.13 -6.45
C ASP A 85 2.00 17.13 -7.30
N VAL A 86 0.70 17.33 -7.37
CA VAL A 86 -0.23 16.55 -8.22
C VAL A 86 -0.95 17.47 -9.22
N LYS A 87 -0.38 18.64 -9.50
CA LYS A 87 -0.95 19.59 -10.46
C LYS A 87 -1.03 18.96 -11.85
N PRO A 88 -2.14 19.08 -12.59
CA PRO A 88 -2.35 18.41 -13.87
C PRO A 88 -1.22 18.62 -14.88
N HIS A 89 -0.66 19.84 -14.97
CA HIS A 89 0.41 20.17 -15.91
C HIS A 89 1.77 19.50 -15.57
N ASN A 90 1.96 19.00 -14.33
CA ASN A 90 3.19 18.34 -13.89
C ASN A 90 3.13 16.82 -14.00
N VAL A 91 1.94 16.21 -14.16
CA VAL A 91 1.73 14.75 -14.25
C VAL A 91 2.65 14.11 -15.29
N LYS A 92 2.74 14.70 -16.48
CA LYS A 92 3.62 14.22 -17.56
C LYS A 92 5.10 14.29 -17.19
N GLY A 93 5.51 15.32 -16.44
CA GLY A 93 6.89 15.47 -15.96
C GLY A 93 7.27 14.36 -15.00
N HIS A 94 6.46 14.13 -13.96
CA HIS A 94 6.63 13.03 -12.99
C HIS A 94 6.72 11.68 -13.71
N LEU A 95 5.77 11.40 -14.61
CA LEU A 95 5.75 10.17 -15.40
C LEU A 95 7.03 9.98 -16.23
N THR A 96 7.53 11.04 -16.87
CA THR A 96 8.74 10.98 -17.68
C THR A 96 9.95 10.55 -16.85
N TYR A 97 10.09 11.10 -15.66
CA TYR A 97 11.19 10.72 -14.77
C TYR A 97 11.05 9.28 -14.25
N SER A 98 9.83 8.85 -13.90
CA SER A 98 9.56 7.46 -13.48
C SER A 98 9.90 6.46 -14.58
N LEU A 99 9.44 6.69 -15.81
CA LEU A 99 9.77 5.85 -16.97
C LEU A 99 11.28 5.74 -17.20
N ARG A 100 12.02 6.83 -17.06
CA ARG A 100 13.48 6.86 -17.22
C ARG A 100 14.20 6.07 -16.14
N ARG A 101 13.79 6.21 -14.86
CA ARG A 101 14.39 5.48 -13.73
C ARG A 101 14.09 3.97 -13.79
N LEU A 102 12.89 3.61 -14.20
CA LEU A 102 12.46 2.23 -14.37
C LEU A 102 13.04 1.58 -15.64
N GLY A 103 13.42 2.37 -16.65
CA GLY A 103 13.86 1.86 -17.96
C GLY A 103 12.73 1.24 -18.77
N LEU A 104 11.52 1.79 -18.68
CA LEU A 104 10.30 1.26 -19.29
C LEU A 104 9.67 2.26 -20.27
N ASP A 105 8.95 1.76 -21.25
CA ASP A 105 8.18 2.56 -22.21
C ASP A 105 6.78 2.92 -21.68
N TYR A 106 6.23 2.11 -20.75
CA TYR A 106 4.94 2.34 -20.13
C TYR A 106 4.85 1.79 -18.70
N ILE A 107 3.91 2.32 -17.92
CA ILE A 107 3.54 1.88 -16.57
C ILE A 107 2.12 1.28 -16.65
N ASP A 108 1.88 0.16 -15.93
CA ASP A 108 0.56 -0.47 -15.96
C ASP A 108 -0.48 0.30 -15.15
N LEU A 109 -0.13 0.78 -13.97
CA LEU A 109 -1.00 1.57 -13.10
C LEU A 109 -0.27 2.83 -12.61
N TYR A 110 -0.80 4.00 -12.92
CA TYR A 110 -0.23 5.26 -12.48
C TYR A 110 -1.23 6.02 -11.61
N GLN A 111 -0.79 6.45 -10.43
CA GLN A 111 -1.69 7.02 -9.43
C GLN A 111 -1.02 8.09 -8.58
N PRO A 112 -1.73 9.17 -8.18
CA PRO A 112 -1.21 10.11 -7.19
C PRO A 112 -1.09 9.40 -5.83
N ALA A 113 -0.01 9.67 -5.10
CA ALA A 113 0.20 9.08 -3.77
C ALA A 113 -0.76 9.63 -2.71
N ARG A 114 -1.23 10.85 -2.91
CA ARG A 114 -2.18 11.58 -2.06
C ARG A 114 -2.98 12.55 -2.91
N GLN A 115 -4.06 13.06 -2.32
CA GLN A 115 -4.86 14.15 -2.91
C GLN A 115 -4.40 15.50 -2.33
N ASP A 116 -4.36 16.53 -3.17
CA ASP A 116 -4.29 17.94 -2.75
C ASP A 116 -5.71 18.52 -2.80
N THR A 117 -6.15 19.14 -1.72
CA THR A 117 -7.52 19.68 -1.61
C THR A 117 -7.79 20.85 -2.55
N THR A 118 -6.74 21.48 -3.09
CA THR A 118 -6.84 22.59 -4.06
C THR A 118 -6.82 22.13 -5.51
N VAL A 119 -6.54 20.84 -5.76
CA VAL A 119 -6.55 20.26 -7.10
C VAL A 119 -7.81 19.42 -7.26
N PRO A 120 -8.77 19.82 -8.12
CA PRO A 120 -9.94 19.00 -8.42
C PRO A 120 -9.52 17.62 -8.92
N VAL A 121 -10.12 16.56 -8.34
CA VAL A 121 -9.80 15.19 -8.76
C VAL A 121 -10.10 14.95 -10.23
N GLU A 122 -11.07 15.67 -10.77
CA GLU A 122 -11.43 15.61 -12.19
C GLU A 122 -10.30 16.05 -13.09
N ASP A 123 -9.62 17.15 -12.75
CA ASP A 123 -8.50 17.70 -13.53
C ASP A 123 -7.29 16.79 -13.45
N LEU A 124 -6.99 16.27 -12.24
CA LEU A 124 -5.91 15.33 -12.01
C LEU A 124 -6.10 14.02 -12.79
N VAL A 125 -7.28 13.43 -12.69
CA VAL A 125 -7.62 12.19 -13.41
C VAL A 125 -7.63 12.42 -14.92
N GLY A 126 -8.11 13.57 -15.39
CA GLY A 126 -8.03 13.97 -16.79
C GLY A 126 -6.60 13.98 -17.31
N ALA A 127 -5.66 14.57 -16.55
CA ALA A 127 -4.25 14.61 -16.92
C ALA A 127 -3.59 13.23 -16.97
N ILE A 128 -3.98 12.29 -16.09
CA ILE A 128 -3.52 10.90 -16.15
C ILE A 128 -4.16 10.18 -17.35
N ALA A 129 -5.44 10.40 -17.63
CA ALA A 129 -6.16 9.83 -18.77
C ALA A 129 -5.51 10.23 -20.10
N ASP A 130 -4.97 11.45 -20.21
CA ASP A 130 -4.18 11.88 -21.37
C ASP A 130 -2.94 11.02 -21.56
N GLN A 131 -2.28 10.58 -20.49
CA GLN A 131 -1.12 9.68 -20.56
C GLN A 131 -1.56 8.25 -20.93
N VAL A 132 -2.75 7.82 -20.52
CA VAL A 132 -3.35 6.55 -20.98
C VAL A 132 -3.60 6.61 -22.49
N LYS A 133 -4.21 7.66 -22.99
CA LYS A 133 -4.45 7.89 -24.41
C LYS A 133 -3.15 7.94 -25.22
N ALA A 134 -2.08 8.50 -24.65
CA ALA A 134 -0.76 8.56 -25.28
C ALA A 134 0.00 7.21 -25.23
N GLY A 135 -0.49 6.20 -24.50
CA GLY A 135 0.11 4.87 -24.40
C GLY A 135 1.22 4.73 -23.36
N TYR A 136 1.53 5.77 -22.59
CA TYR A 136 2.56 5.72 -21.52
C TYR A 136 2.04 5.12 -20.21
N VAL A 137 0.73 5.02 -20.05
CA VAL A 137 0.04 4.42 -18.89
C VAL A 137 -1.04 3.48 -19.40
N LYS A 138 -1.25 2.35 -18.75
CA LYS A 138 -2.35 1.42 -19.11
C LYS A 138 -3.63 1.72 -18.30
N HIS A 139 -3.48 2.00 -17.02
CA HIS A 139 -4.60 2.18 -16.10
C HIS A 139 -4.37 3.34 -15.13
N THR A 140 -5.45 4.05 -14.81
CA THR A 140 -5.45 5.08 -13.78
C THR A 140 -5.84 4.49 -12.43
N GLY A 141 -5.13 4.87 -11.38
CA GLY A 141 -5.48 4.58 -9.99
C GLY A 141 -5.58 5.83 -9.14
N LEU A 142 -6.05 5.64 -7.91
CA LEU A 142 -6.06 6.66 -6.87
C LEU A 142 -5.49 6.09 -5.57
N SER A 143 -5.04 6.94 -4.66
CA SER A 143 -4.58 6.52 -3.33
C SER A 143 -5.07 7.48 -2.27
N MET A 144 -5.53 6.90 -1.12
CA MET A 144 -5.93 7.64 0.07
C MET A 144 -6.99 8.72 -0.20
N VAL A 145 -8.06 8.32 -0.89
CA VAL A 145 -9.24 9.14 -1.17
C VAL A 145 -10.48 8.59 -0.47
N ASP A 146 -11.50 9.42 -0.29
CA ASP A 146 -12.80 8.99 0.21
C ASP A 146 -13.71 8.45 -0.91
N ALA A 147 -14.87 7.92 -0.52
CA ALA A 147 -15.84 7.33 -1.44
C ALA A 147 -16.43 8.36 -2.42
N GLU A 148 -16.63 9.60 -1.98
CA GLU A 148 -17.15 10.68 -2.84
C GLU A 148 -16.14 11.04 -3.92
N THR A 149 -14.88 11.25 -3.54
CA THR A 149 -13.78 11.50 -4.47
C THR A 149 -13.61 10.38 -5.48
N LEU A 150 -13.71 9.12 -5.04
CA LEU A 150 -13.67 7.96 -5.94
C LEU A 150 -14.81 7.99 -6.97
N ARG A 151 -16.04 8.27 -6.52
CA ARG A 151 -17.19 8.39 -7.43
C ARG A 151 -17.05 9.52 -8.45
N ARG A 152 -16.52 10.66 -8.02
CA ARG A 152 -16.23 11.80 -8.91
C ARG A 152 -15.17 11.44 -9.95
N ALA A 153 -14.09 10.82 -9.53
CA ALA A 153 -13.01 10.38 -10.41
C ALA A 153 -13.50 9.40 -11.49
N CYS A 154 -14.30 8.40 -11.10
CA CYS A 154 -14.86 7.42 -12.05
C CYS A 154 -15.77 8.01 -13.11
N LYS A 155 -16.33 9.21 -12.90
CA LYS A 155 -17.11 9.91 -13.94
C LYS A 155 -16.22 10.52 -15.03
N VAL A 156 -14.95 10.74 -14.77
CA VAL A 156 -13.99 11.33 -15.72
C VAL A 156 -13.32 10.24 -16.55
N HIS A 157 -12.79 9.22 -15.88
CA HIS A 157 -12.07 8.11 -16.52
C HIS A 157 -12.22 6.85 -15.67
N PRO A 158 -12.21 5.64 -16.26
CA PRO A 158 -12.22 4.40 -15.49
C PRO A 158 -11.05 4.34 -14.51
N ILE A 159 -11.36 4.15 -13.24
CA ILE A 159 -10.37 3.93 -12.18
C ILE A 159 -10.21 2.42 -11.98
N HIS A 160 -8.99 1.92 -12.16
CA HIS A 160 -8.72 0.49 -12.05
C HIS A 160 -8.60 0.04 -10.59
N THR A 161 -7.89 0.84 -9.78
CA THR A 161 -7.66 0.55 -8.36
C THR A 161 -7.71 1.80 -7.50
N VAL A 162 -8.03 1.61 -6.22
CA VAL A 162 -7.79 2.59 -5.16
C VAL A 162 -6.88 1.98 -4.09
N GLU A 163 -5.74 2.61 -3.80
CA GLU A 163 -4.77 2.14 -2.82
C GLU A 163 -5.04 2.78 -1.46
N MET A 164 -5.32 1.96 -0.43
CA MET A 164 -5.80 2.41 0.88
C MET A 164 -5.08 1.71 2.03
N SER A 165 -4.92 2.41 3.16
CA SER A 165 -4.57 1.77 4.43
C SER A 165 -5.71 0.86 4.87
N TYR A 166 -5.41 -0.43 5.14
CA TYR A 166 -6.39 -1.38 5.62
C TYR A 166 -5.74 -2.50 6.42
N SER A 167 -6.20 -2.69 7.64
CA SER A 167 -5.70 -3.73 8.55
C SER A 167 -6.68 -3.95 9.70
N LEU A 168 -6.42 -4.93 10.55
CA LEU A 168 -7.18 -5.18 11.80
C LEU A 168 -7.26 -3.95 12.73
N ILE A 169 -6.28 -3.04 12.65
CA ILE A 169 -6.20 -1.84 13.49
C ILE A 169 -6.61 -0.54 12.77
N ASP A 170 -6.94 -0.64 11.49
CA ASP A 170 -7.44 0.48 10.68
C ASP A 170 -8.45 -0.06 9.66
N ARG A 171 -9.72 -0.02 10.04
CA ARG A 171 -10.86 -0.51 9.25
C ARG A 171 -11.74 0.63 8.73
N SER A 172 -11.22 1.85 8.73
CA SER A 172 -11.97 3.07 8.38
C SER A 172 -12.62 3.00 7.00
N ILE A 173 -12.00 2.30 6.03
CA ILE A 173 -12.52 2.15 4.66
C ILE A 173 -13.75 1.23 4.57
N GLU A 174 -14.05 0.43 5.60
CA GLU A 174 -15.23 -0.46 5.63
C GLU A 174 -16.54 0.32 5.67
N LYS A 175 -16.54 1.56 6.14
CA LYS A 175 -17.76 2.36 6.31
C LYS A 175 -18.43 2.69 4.98
N GLU A 176 -17.66 3.15 3.99
CA GLU A 176 -18.23 3.65 2.73
C GLU A 176 -17.39 3.25 1.51
N LEU A 177 -16.04 3.33 1.62
CA LEU A 177 -15.16 3.20 0.46
C LEU A 177 -15.22 1.81 -0.17
N LEU A 178 -15.20 0.73 0.63
CA LEU A 178 -15.25 -0.63 0.10
C LEU A 178 -16.55 -0.89 -0.66
N ALA A 179 -17.69 -0.39 -0.15
CA ALA A 179 -18.96 -0.51 -0.84
C ALA A 179 -18.97 0.28 -2.17
N ALA A 180 -18.44 1.52 -2.15
CA ALA A 180 -18.31 2.34 -3.33
C ALA A 180 -17.36 1.72 -4.38
N ALA A 181 -16.23 1.19 -3.95
CA ALA A 181 -15.28 0.53 -4.83
C ALA A 181 -15.91 -0.70 -5.52
N LYS A 182 -16.64 -1.53 -4.75
CA LYS A 182 -17.37 -2.69 -5.29
C LYS A 182 -18.45 -2.28 -6.30
N GLU A 183 -19.27 -1.28 -5.97
CA GLU A 183 -20.30 -0.71 -6.84
C GLU A 183 -19.71 -0.23 -8.19
N LEU A 184 -18.54 0.41 -8.14
CA LEU A 184 -17.88 1.00 -9.30
C LEU A 184 -16.98 0.00 -10.06
N GLY A 185 -16.85 -1.25 -9.60
CA GLY A 185 -15.96 -2.23 -10.19
C GLY A 185 -14.46 -1.91 -9.98
N VAL A 186 -14.12 -1.10 -8.97
CA VAL A 186 -12.76 -0.68 -8.62
C VAL A 186 -12.16 -1.67 -7.63
N LYS A 187 -10.94 -2.17 -7.90
CA LYS A 187 -10.20 -3.00 -6.95
C LYS A 187 -9.55 -2.15 -5.86
N VAL A 188 -9.44 -2.69 -4.66
CA VAL A 188 -8.77 -2.03 -3.54
C VAL A 188 -7.41 -2.66 -3.33
N LEU A 189 -6.34 -1.85 -3.40
CA LEU A 189 -4.99 -2.26 -3.01
C LEU A 189 -4.78 -1.86 -1.55
N ALA A 190 -4.83 -2.84 -0.65
CA ALA A 190 -4.65 -2.62 0.77
C ALA A 190 -3.16 -2.60 1.13
N PHE A 191 -2.67 -1.49 1.66
CA PHE A 191 -1.33 -1.43 2.25
C PHE A 191 -1.41 -1.34 3.78
N GLY A 192 -0.27 -1.61 4.45
CA GLY A 192 -0.21 -1.59 5.90
C GLY A 192 -0.99 -2.72 6.57
N THR A 193 -1.23 -3.82 5.87
CA THR A 193 -2.06 -4.95 6.30
C THR A 193 -1.57 -5.62 7.59
N VAL A 194 -0.27 -5.55 7.86
CA VAL A 194 0.33 -5.98 9.14
C VAL A 194 0.44 -4.83 10.16
N GLY A 195 -0.38 -3.78 10.02
CA GLY A 195 -0.45 -2.67 10.96
C GLY A 195 0.87 -1.90 11.10
N HIS A 196 1.59 -1.69 9.99
CA HIS A 196 2.94 -1.08 9.99
C HIS A 196 3.93 -1.78 10.93
N GLY A 197 3.84 -3.10 11.02
CA GLY A 197 4.69 -3.95 11.85
C GLY A 197 4.15 -4.20 13.27
N LEU A 198 3.01 -3.60 13.65
CA LEU A 198 2.41 -3.81 14.96
C LEU A 198 1.73 -5.20 15.07
N LEU A 199 1.18 -5.70 13.97
CA LEU A 199 0.57 -7.04 13.88
C LEU A 199 1.63 -8.09 13.47
N THR A 200 2.74 -8.13 14.19
CA THR A 200 3.83 -9.11 14.02
C THR A 200 4.25 -9.68 15.37
N ASP A 201 4.72 -10.91 15.38
CA ASP A 201 5.25 -11.53 16.60
C ASP A 201 6.42 -10.72 17.19
N ARG A 202 7.22 -10.08 16.34
CA ARG A 202 8.30 -9.19 16.73
C ARG A 202 7.80 -8.00 17.57
N ALA A 203 6.65 -7.42 17.25
CA ALA A 203 6.11 -6.27 17.98
C ALA A 203 5.86 -6.58 19.46
N LEU A 204 5.48 -7.84 19.79
CA LEU A 204 5.23 -8.29 21.15
C LEU A 204 6.49 -8.38 22.00
N SER A 205 7.65 -8.62 21.39
CA SER A 205 8.95 -8.76 22.06
C SER A 205 9.83 -7.51 21.99
N MET A 206 9.47 -6.51 21.16
CA MET A 206 10.25 -5.28 21.03
C MET A 206 10.26 -4.48 22.34
N PRO A 207 11.43 -3.93 22.77
CA PRO A 207 11.48 -3.01 23.89
C PRO A 207 10.68 -1.74 23.61
N ALA A 208 10.18 -1.09 24.67
CA ALA A 208 9.51 0.18 24.54
C ALA A 208 10.48 1.25 24.02
N ASN A 209 10.05 2.00 23.01
CA ASN A 209 10.78 3.18 22.52
C ASN A 209 10.10 4.45 23.08
N PRO A 210 10.78 5.22 23.93
CA PRO A 210 10.22 6.44 24.54
C PRO A 210 9.89 7.53 23.50
N ASN A 211 10.50 7.46 22.32
CA ASN A 211 10.28 8.39 21.22
C ASN A 211 9.25 7.87 20.19
N ALA A 212 8.68 6.68 20.41
CA ALA A 212 7.64 6.15 19.51
C ALA A 212 6.39 7.05 19.53
N ARG A 213 5.73 7.12 18.40
CA ARG A 213 4.51 7.94 18.22
C ARG A 213 3.36 7.08 17.72
N GLY A 214 2.15 7.61 17.79
CA GLY A 214 0.94 6.97 17.27
C GLY A 214 0.60 5.71 18.05
N LEU A 215 0.45 4.60 17.37
CA LEU A 215 0.01 3.31 17.95
C LEU A 215 0.98 2.75 19.00
N LEU A 216 2.28 2.99 18.85
CA LEU A 216 3.33 2.49 19.74
C LEU A 216 3.89 3.57 20.68
N SER A 217 3.25 4.74 20.76
CA SER A 217 3.64 5.74 21.74
C SER A 217 3.53 5.18 23.18
N PRO A 218 4.33 5.67 24.14
CA PRO A 218 4.33 5.14 25.50
C PRO A 218 2.93 5.03 26.13
N GLU A 219 2.05 6.00 25.87
CA GLU A 219 0.68 6.02 26.39
C GLU A 219 -0.27 5.02 25.73
N ASN A 220 0.00 4.61 24.49
CA ASN A 220 -0.88 3.74 23.70
C ASN A 220 -0.41 2.28 23.66
N ARG A 221 0.91 2.09 23.76
CA ARG A 221 1.59 0.83 23.46
C ARG A 221 1.00 -0.35 24.22
N GLU A 222 0.92 -0.28 25.55
CA GLU A 222 0.52 -1.43 26.35
C GLU A 222 -0.94 -1.81 26.09
N ALA A 223 -1.83 -0.83 25.96
CA ALA A 223 -3.24 -1.08 25.64
C ALA A 223 -3.41 -1.75 24.25
N ASN A 224 -2.63 -1.33 23.27
CA ASN A 224 -2.66 -1.94 21.94
C ASN A 224 -2.01 -3.33 21.93
N LEU A 225 -0.87 -3.52 22.59
CA LEU A 225 -0.22 -4.83 22.68
C LEU A 225 -1.07 -5.85 23.43
N ALA A 226 -1.86 -5.45 24.44
CA ALA A 226 -2.79 -6.35 25.10
C ALA A 226 -3.80 -6.95 24.10
N LYS A 227 -4.36 -6.11 23.22
CA LYS A 227 -5.27 -6.58 22.16
C LYS A 227 -4.58 -7.48 21.14
N ILE A 228 -3.35 -7.15 20.79
CA ILE A 228 -2.58 -7.96 19.84
C ILE A 228 -2.22 -9.33 20.44
N ARG A 229 -1.97 -9.42 21.76
CA ARG A 229 -1.79 -10.72 22.43
C ARG A 229 -3.06 -11.56 22.38
N ASP A 230 -4.26 -10.97 22.43
CA ASP A 230 -5.51 -11.71 22.27
C ASP A 230 -5.67 -12.24 20.84
N VAL A 231 -5.30 -11.45 19.82
CA VAL A 231 -5.24 -11.91 18.42
C VAL A 231 -4.17 -13.00 18.22
N LYS A 232 -3.01 -12.88 18.92
CA LYS A 232 -1.95 -13.88 18.86
C LYS A 232 -2.40 -15.25 19.33
N LYS A 233 -3.27 -15.35 20.35
CA LYS A 233 -3.83 -16.64 20.81
C LYS A 233 -4.59 -17.33 19.68
N ILE A 234 -5.39 -16.58 18.91
CA ILE A 234 -6.13 -17.11 17.77
C ILE A 234 -5.15 -17.56 16.66
N ALA A 235 -4.08 -16.78 16.42
CA ALA A 235 -3.04 -17.15 15.45
C ALA A 235 -2.37 -18.47 15.85
N ASP A 236 -2.02 -18.64 17.14
CA ASP A 236 -1.39 -19.85 17.68
C ASP A 236 -2.30 -21.08 17.54
N GLU A 237 -3.58 -20.94 17.85
CA GLU A 237 -4.59 -22.02 17.68
C GLU A 237 -4.70 -22.46 16.22
N LYS A 238 -4.42 -21.58 15.27
CA LYS A 238 -4.40 -21.88 13.83
C LYS A 238 -3.03 -22.28 13.30
N GLY A 239 -1.99 -22.34 14.15
CA GLY A 239 -0.62 -22.65 13.74
C GLY A 239 -0.01 -21.58 12.83
N ALA A 240 -0.42 -20.32 12.96
CA ALA A 240 -0.01 -19.20 12.13
C ALA A 240 0.73 -18.13 12.94
N THR A 241 1.54 -17.30 12.25
CA THR A 241 2.09 -16.07 12.84
C THR A 241 1.02 -14.97 12.87
N LEU A 242 1.23 -13.94 13.69
CA LEU A 242 0.37 -12.74 13.67
C LEU A 242 0.29 -12.10 12.30
N SER A 243 1.43 -12.01 11.60
CA SER A 243 1.51 -11.46 10.24
C SER A 243 0.65 -12.25 9.28
N GLN A 244 0.72 -13.58 9.34
CA GLN A 244 -0.07 -14.46 8.49
C GLN A 244 -1.56 -14.32 8.77
N LEU A 245 -1.96 -14.30 10.05
CA LEU A 245 -3.36 -14.14 10.43
C LEU A 245 -3.92 -12.77 9.98
N ALA A 246 -3.16 -11.68 10.20
CA ALA A 246 -3.57 -10.34 9.80
C ALA A 246 -3.72 -10.21 8.28
N LEU A 247 -2.81 -10.81 7.52
CA LEU A 247 -2.85 -10.81 6.06
C LEU A 247 -4.01 -11.67 5.55
N ALA A 248 -4.20 -12.88 6.07
CA ALA A 248 -5.32 -13.75 5.72
C ALA A 248 -6.67 -13.08 6.01
N TRP A 249 -6.80 -12.39 7.17
CA TRP A 249 -8.00 -11.65 7.51
C TRP A 249 -8.29 -10.53 6.49
N SER A 250 -7.28 -9.76 6.07
CA SER A 250 -7.47 -8.66 5.11
C SER A 250 -7.95 -9.13 3.74
N LEU A 251 -7.66 -10.38 3.40
CA LEU A 251 -8.06 -11.01 2.14
C LEU A 251 -9.38 -11.78 2.24
N ALA A 252 -9.78 -12.21 3.42
CA ALA A 252 -10.96 -13.08 3.58
C ALA A 252 -12.29 -12.33 3.47
N LYS A 253 -12.35 -11.07 3.95
CA LYS A 253 -13.62 -10.32 4.04
C LYS A 253 -14.18 -9.84 2.70
N TYR A 254 -13.30 -9.48 1.77
CA TYR A 254 -13.70 -8.82 0.52
C TYR A 254 -12.94 -9.37 -0.68
N ASP A 255 -13.65 -9.83 -1.68
CA ASP A 255 -13.12 -10.43 -2.89
C ASP A 255 -12.38 -9.44 -3.82
N HIS A 256 -12.75 -8.16 -3.75
CA HIS A 256 -12.14 -7.07 -4.51
C HIS A 256 -10.95 -6.38 -3.81
N VAL A 257 -10.53 -6.88 -2.62
CA VAL A 257 -9.34 -6.41 -1.91
C VAL A 257 -8.13 -7.28 -2.26
N GLN A 258 -7.02 -6.63 -2.59
CA GLN A 258 -5.69 -7.21 -2.78
C GLN A 258 -4.74 -6.59 -1.76
N SER A 259 -3.84 -7.37 -1.19
CA SER A 259 -2.93 -6.89 -0.15
C SER A 259 -1.52 -6.64 -0.69
N LEU A 260 -0.97 -5.47 -0.38
CA LEU A 260 0.43 -5.13 -0.65
C LEU A 260 1.27 -5.50 0.57
N VAL A 261 2.22 -6.42 0.38
CA VAL A 261 3.20 -6.79 1.40
C VAL A 261 4.50 -6.05 1.14
N GLY A 262 4.94 -5.26 2.13
CA GLY A 262 6.18 -4.50 2.07
C GLY A 262 7.29 -5.29 2.76
N THR A 263 8.25 -5.81 1.98
CA THR A 263 9.42 -6.50 2.53
C THR A 263 10.63 -6.37 1.61
N THR A 264 11.81 -6.46 2.20
CA THR A 264 13.11 -6.52 1.51
C THR A 264 13.79 -7.89 1.72
N SER A 265 13.08 -8.87 2.33
CA SER A 265 13.58 -10.21 2.64
C SER A 265 12.76 -11.28 1.93
N PRO A 266 13.40 -12.21 1.21
CA PRO A 266 12.74 -13.36 0.62
C PRO A 266 12.02 -14.24 1.66
N GLU A 267 12.57 -14.35 2.87
CA GLU A 267 12.01 -15.14 3.97
C GLU A 267 10.68 -14.54 4.46
N HIS A 268 10.63 -13.22 4.67
CA HIS A 268 9.37 -12.53 5.04
C HIS A 268 8.36 -12.53 3.88
N LEU A 269 8.83 -12.54 2.63
CA LEU A 269 7.95 -12.71 1.49
C LEU A 269 7.30 -14.10 1.52
N GLN A 270 8.09 -15.16 1.78
CA GLN A 270 7.59 -16.52 1.87
C GLN A 270 6.56 -16.66 3.02
N GLU A 271 6.82 -16.05 4.18
CA GLU A 271 5.84 -15.99 5.28
C GLU A 271 4.50 -15.38 4.83
N SER A 272 4.57 -14.30 4.04
CA SER A 272 3.37 -13.64 3.50
C SER A 272 2.65 -14.50 2.46
N ILE A 273 3.38 -15.25 1.62
CA ILE A 273 2.80 -16.20 0.67
C ILE A 273 2.11 -17.35 1.40
N ASP A 274 2.70 -17.84 2.48
CA ASP A 274 2.12 -18.91 3.28
C ASP A 274 0.81 -18.50 3.96
N ALA A 275 0.59 -17.21 4.20
CA ALA A 275 -0.69 -16.69 4.69
C ALA A 275 -1.86 -17.01 3.75
N LEU A 276 -1.62 -17.16 2.43
CA LEU A 276 -2.66 -17.53 1.46
C LEU A 276 -3.20 -18.96 1.66
N LYS A 277 -2.47 -19.81 2.38
CA LYS A 277 -2.89 -21.17 2.72
C LYS A 277 -3.85 -21.20 3.92
N LEU A 278 -3.92 -20.09 4.67
CA LEU A 278 -4.77 -19.99 5.86
C LEU A 278 -6.20 -19.63 5.47
N THR A 279 -7.10 -20.56 5.67
CA THR A 279 -8.54 -20.34 5.45
C THR A 279 -9.19 -19.89 6.75
N LEU A 280 -9.87 -18.74 6.70
CA LEU A 280 -10.64 -18.20 7.82
C LEU A 280 -12.14 -18.36 7.55
N THR A 281 -12.86 -18.92 8.52
CA THR A 281 -14.32 -18.96 8.50
C THR A 281 -14.91 -17.62 8.97
N ASP A 282 -16.20 -17.40 8.73
CA ASP A 282 -16.90 -16.23 9.27
C ASP A 282 -16.83 -16.13 10.80
N GLU A 283 -16.78 -17.28 11.49
CA GLU A 283 -16.62 -17.35 12.93
C GLU A 283 -15.22 -16.87 13.34
N ASP A 284 -14.20 -17.31 12.64
CA ASP A 284 -12.83 -16.85 12.83
C ASP A 284 -12.71 -15.33 12.66
N ILE A 285 -13.29 -14.81 11.59
CA ILE A 285 -13.27 -13.37 11.32
C ILE A 285 -13.93 -12.60 12.47
N ARG A 286 -15.11 -13.06 12.94
CA ARG A 286 -15.79 -12.44 14.09
C ARG A 286 -14.96 -12.52 15.37
N ALA A 287 -14.33 -13.65 15.65
CA ALA A 287 -13.49 -13.85 16.83
C ALA A 287 -12.26 -12.91 16.80
N ILE A 288 -11.58 -12.81 15.66
CA ILE A 288 -10.44 -11.91 15.47
C ILE A 288 -10.86 -10.45 15.69
N GLU A 289 -11.97 -10.02 15.10
CA GLU A 289 -12.47 -8.65 15.23
C GLU A 289 -12.94 -8.32 16.66
N ALA A 290 -13.50 -9.30 17.37
CA ALA A 290 -13.86 -9.16 18.77
C ALA A 290 -12.64 -9.06 19.70
N ALA A 291 -11.54 -9.75 19.37
CA ALA A 291 -10.29 -9.67 20.12
C ALA A 291 -9.62 -8.28 19.98
N ILE A 292 -9.77 -7.62 18.81
CA ILE A 292 -9.22 -6.29 18.55
C ILE A 292 -10.29 -5.35 17.96
N PRO A 293 -11.28 -4.88 18.73
CA PRO A 293 -12.27 -3.93 18.25
C PRO A 293 -11.58 -2.62 17.81
N GLU A 294 -11.87 -2.13 16.62
CA GLU A 294 -11.26 -0.89 16.09
C GLU A 294 -11.43 0.30 17.06
N SER A 295 -12.61 0.43 17.67
CA SER A 295 -12.90 1.49 18.64
C SER A 295 -12.05 1.43 19.92
N LYS A 296 -11.34 0.32 20.17
CA LYS A 296 -10.45 0.13 21.33
C LYS A 296 -8.96 0.25 20.97
N VAL A 297 -8.63 0.41 19.69
CA VAL A 297 -7.27 0.71 19.24
C VAL A 297 -6.96 2.17 19.57
N ARG A 298 -5.83 2.41 20.24
CA ARG A 298 -5.41 3.75 20.69
C ARG A 298 -4.35 4.33 19.74
N GLY A 299 -4.50 5.60 19.41
CA GLY A 299 -3.62 6.28 18.44
C GLY A 299 -4.00 5.97 16.98
N ARG A 300 -3.29 6.55 16.05
CA ARG A 300 -3.46 6.34 14.60
C ARG A 300 -2.18 5.77 14.00
N GLY A 301 -2.28 4.79 13.10
CA GLY A 301 -1.15 4.13 12.46
C GLY A 301 -0.39 5.05 11.51
N MET A 302 -1.07 5.56 10.50
CA MET A 302 -0.56 6.65 9.66
C MET A 302 -1.25 7.94 10.04
N ARG A 303 -0.46 9.02 10.18
CA ARG A 303 -1.04 10.35 10.30
C ARG A 303 -1.75 10.65 8.99
N ASN A 304 -3.03 11.02 9.07
CA ASN A 304 -3.74 11.57 7.93
C ASN A 304 -3.13 12.95 7.63
N PHE A 305 -2.19 12.97 6.71
CA PHE A 305 -1.71 14.22 6.17
C PHE A 305 -2.71 14.71 5.13
N VAL A 306 -3.15 15.94 5.30
CA VAL A 306 -3.91 16.68 4.29
C VAL A 306 -2.93 17.58 3.56
N PHE A 307 -3.04 17.62 2.26
CA PHE A 307 -2.24 18.53 1.43
C PHE A 307 -3.16 19.60 0.87
N THR A 308 -2.72 20.85 1.00
CA THR A 308 -3.42 22.02 0.49
C THR A 308 -2.38 22.93 -0.17
N ASP A 309 -2.56 23.23 -1.45
CA ASP A 309 -1.59 23.98 -2.27
C ASP A 309 -0.15 23.43 -2.10
N GLY A 310 -0.03 22.11 -2.22
CA GLY A 310 1.24 21.38 -2.10
C GLY A 310 1.82 21.29 -0.68
N LYS A 311 1.25 21.97 0.29
CA LYS A 311 1.76 22.02 1.67
C LYS A 311 1.10 20.95 2.53
N MET A 312 1.91 20.26 3.32
CA MET A 312 1.45 19.22 4.23
C MET A 312 0.96 19.84 5.55
N ALA A 313 -0.25 19.45 5.97
CA ALA A 313 -0.80 19.70 7.29
C ALA A 313 -1.29 18.40 7.92
N LEU A 314 -1.36 18.37 9.26
CA LEU A 314 -2.05 17.27 9.96
C LEU A 314 -3.56 17.49 9.84
N ALA A 315 -4.30 16.45 9.44
CA ALA A 315 -5.76 16.47 9.55
C ALA A 315 -6.14 16.64 11.03
N GLN A 316 -7.00 17.61 11.30
CA GLN A 316 -7.53 17.89 12.65
C GLN A 316 -8.41 16.73 13.16
#